data_0dac65bf127156b4f2d3ee3c3fc0e5a4
#
_entry.id   0dac65bf127156b4f2d3ee3c3fc0e5a4
#
_cell.length_a   1.000
_cell.length_b   1.000
_cell.length_c   1.000
_cell.angle_alpha   90.00
_cell.angle_beta   90.00
_cell.angle_gamma   90.00
#
_symmetry.space_group_name_H-M   'P 1'
#
loop_
_entity.id
_entity.type
_entity.pdbx_description
1 polymer ?
#
loop_
_entity_poly.entity_id
_entity_poly.type
_entity_poly.pdbx_seq_one_letter_code
_entity_poly.pdbx_strand_id
1 'polypeptide(L)'
;MKPVYVVLAAIAGLLLIVFLGYYNLYNSAVRLQEGVNEKWGNVQSAYQRRADLVPNLVETVKGAAKNEQEILTKVTQARAGIVGINEEITNAKNPEQLEVLGKKINTAINLAYEAYPQIRSTENFQGLQVQLEGTENRINRERDLYNESVKEYNTHVRGFFASMFLNTEKFPIKEGFKAAAGAENSPNVKF
;
A
#
# COMPACT_ATOMS: atom_id res chain seq x y z
N MET A 1 44.47 -42.79 -10.95
CA MET A 1 44.52 -41.44 -10.32
C MET A 1 44.80 -41.67 -8.84
N LYS A 2 45.68 -40.84 -8.21
CA LYS A 2 45.94 -40.99 -6.76
C LYS A 2 44.64 -40.70 -6.00
N PRO A 3 44.24 -41.49 -4.99
CA PRO A 3 42.95 -41.33 -4.28
C PRO A 3 42.73 -39.90 -3.72
N VAL A 4 43.83 -39.22 -3.45
CA VAL A 4 43.81 -37.80 -2.98
C VAL A 4 43.15 -36.85 -3.99
N TYR A 5 43.39 -37.03 -5.29
CA TYR A 5 42.77 -36.15 -6.31
C TYR A 5 41.26 -36.35 -6.45
N VAL A 6 40.81 -37.61 -6.23
CA VAL A 6 39.37 -37.91 -6.25
C VAL A 6 38.67 -37.26 -5.06
N VAL A 7 39.29 -37.31 -3.87
CA VAL A 7 38.75 -36.64 -2.67
C VAL A 7 38.72 -35.12 -2.83
N LEU A 8 39.78 -34.50 -3.36
CA LEU A 8 39.85 -33.09 -3.63
C LEU A 8 38.78 -32.64 -4.65
N ALA A 9 38.59 -33.41 -5.72
CA ALA A 9 37.55 -33.15 -6.71
C ALA A 9 36.14 -33.24 -6.12
N ALA A 10 35.89 -34.22 -5.23
CA ALA A 10 34.61 -34.37 -4.54
C ALA A 10 34.34 -33.17 -3.60
N ILE A 11 35.32 -32.71 -2.84
CA ILE A 11 35.22 -31.54 -1.98
C ILE A 11 34.97 -30.28 -2.81
N ALA A 12 35.72 -30.08 -3.89
CA ALA A 12 35.52 -28.92 -4.78
C ALA A 12 34.12 -28.94 -5.42
N GLY A 13 33.63 -30.12 -5.84
CA GLY A 13 32.26 -30.26 -6.34
C GLY A 13 31.19 -29.93 -5.31
N LEU A 14 31.37 -30.38 -4.06
CA LEU A 14 30.48 -30.08 -2.96
C LEU A 14 30.44 -28.56 -2.66
N LEU A 15 31.60 -27.92 -2.59
CA LEU A 15 31.71 -26.48 -2.36
C LEU A 15 31.05 -25.68 -3.49
N LEU A 16 31.18 -26.11 -4.73
CA LEU A 16 30.53 -25.48 -5.88
C LEU A 16 29.00 -25.57 -5.77
N ILE A 17 28.48 -26.76 -5.40
CA ILE A 17 27.02 -26.94 -5.21
C ILE A 17 26.51 -26.05 -4.11
N VAL A 18 27.18 -25.97 -2.97
CA VAL A 18 26.81 -25.09 -1.84
C VAL A 18 26.86 -23.61 -2.28
N PHE A 19 27.91 -23.21 -3.00
CA PHE A 19 28.03 -21.85 -3.51
C PHE A 19 26.91 -21.48 -4.48
N LEU A 20 26.57 -22.33 -5.44
CA LEU A 20 25.47 -22.11 -6.38
C LEU A 20 24.10 -22.07 -5.66
N GLY A 21 23.92 -22.91 -4.67
CA GLY A 21 22.72 -22.91 -3.82
C GLY A 21 22.55 -21.58 -3.07
N TYR A 22 23.63 -21.11 -2.42
CA TYR A 22 23.62 -19.82 -1.72
C TYR A 22 23.40 -18.65 -2.68
N TYR A 23 24.06 -18.65 -3.84
CA TYR A 23 23.90 -17.62 -4.86
C TYR A 23 22.43 -17.50 -5.33
N ASN A 24 21.78 -18.62 -5.63
CA ASN A 24 20.39 -18.66 -6.04
C ASN A 24 19.44 -18.19 -4.91
N LEU A 25 19.70 -18.64 -3.68
CA LEU A 25 18.92 -18.26 -2.51
C LEU A 25 18.97 -16.75 -2.27
N TYR A 26 20.18 -16.17 -2.28
CA TYR A 26 20.39 -14.75 -2.08
C TYR A 26 19.73 -13.90 -3.18
N ASN A 27 19.96 -14.23 -4.45
CA ASN A 27 19.38 -13.46 -5.56
C ASN A 27 17.86 -13.55 -5.60
N SER A 28 17.28 -14.69 -5.21
CA SER A 28 15.83 -14.83 -5.07
C SER A 28 15.28 -13.95 -3.95
N ALA A 29 15.97 -13.87 -2.80
CA ALA A 29 15.60 -12.99 -1.71
C ALA A 29 15.62 -11.49 -2.13
N VAL A 30 16.69 -11.07 -2.84
CA VAL A 30 16.80 -9.71 -3.39
C VAL A 30 15.64 -9.43 -4.35
N ARG A 31 15.37 -10.30 -5.31
CA ARG A 31 14.30 -10.13 -6.29
C ARG A 31 12.92 -10.01 -5.64
N LEU A 32 12.63 -10.84 -4.65
CA LEU A 32 11.37 -10.80 -3.93
C LEU A 32 11.26 -9.52 -3.08
N GLN A 33 12.35 -9.08 -2.46
CA GLN A 33 12.39 -7.81 -1.72
C GLN A 33 12.10 -6.61 -2.61
N GLU A 34 12.70 -6.55 -3.80
CA GLU A 34 12.43 -5.50 -4.78
C GLU A 34 10.98 -5.56 -5.29
N GLY A 35 10.42 -6.76 -5.46
CA GLY A 35 8.99 -6.93 -5.77
C GLY A 35 8.09 -6.34 -4.70
N VAL A 36 8.39 -6.54 -3.41
CA VAL A 36 7.65 -5.91 -2.31
C VAL A 36 7.77 -4.38 -2.36
N ASN A 37 8.97 -3.84 -2.62
CA ASN A 37 9.20 -2.40 -2.71
C ASN A 37 8.43 -1.77 -3.89
N GLU A 38 8.39 -2.46 -5.04
CA GLU A 38 7.57 -2.05 -6.20
C GLU A 38 6.09 -1.97 -5.84
N LYS A 39 5.53 -3.04 -5.23
CA LYS A 39 4.11 -3.06 -4.83
C LYS A 39 3.81 -2.00 -3.78
N TRP A 40 4.74 -1.73 -2.86
CA TRP A 40 4.64 -0.62 -1.92
C TRP A 40 4.47 0.73 -2.61
N GLY A 41 5.32 1.04 -3.60
CA GLY A 41 5.20 2.26 -4.41
C GLY A 41 3.85 2.38 -5.14
N ASN A 42 3.30 1.26 -5.62
CA ASN A 42 1.98 1.23 -6.25
C ASN A 42 0.86 1.58 -5.26
N VAL A 43 0.91 1.06 -4.04
CA VAL A 43 -0.04 1.42 -2.98
C VAL A 43 0.06 2.91 -2.65
N GLN A 44 1.27 3.44 -2.43
CA GLN A 44 1.47 4.87 -2.18
C GLN A 44 0.90 5.73 -3.31
N SER A 45 1.16 5.37 -4.56
CA SER A 45 0.62 6.07 -5.74
C SER A 45 -0.91 6.06 -5.81
N ALA A 46 -1.54 4.94 -5.40
CA ALA A 46 -3.00 4.85 -5.34
C ALA A 46 -3.58 5.80 -4.26
N TYR A 47 -2.96 5.89 -3.09
CA TYR A 47 -3.35 6.83 -2.05
C TYR A 47 -3.15 8.30 -2.47
N GLN A 48 -2.01 8.63 -3.11
CA GLN A 48 -1.76 9.97 -3.64
C GLN A 48 -2.85 10.38 -4.64
N ARG A 49 -3.16 9.49 -5.60
CA ARG A 49 -4.21 9.76 -6.59
C ARG A 49 -5.56 10.04 -5.93
N ARG A 50 -5.90 9.33 -4.85
CA ARG A 50 -7.13 9.62 -4.10
C ARG A 50 -7.07 10.97 -3.38
N ALA A 51 -5.93 11.31 -2.78
CA ALA A 51 -5.71 12.59 -2.12
C ALA A 51 -5.83 13.76 -3.11
N ASP A 52 -5.33 13.62 -4.33
CA ASP A 52 -5.39 14.63 -5.40
C ASP A 52 -6.82 14.92 -5.89
N LEU A 53 -7.78 14.02 -5.62
CA LEU A 53 -9.19 14.29 -5.93
C LEU A 53 -9.87 15.20 -4.90
N VAL A 54 -9.33 15.33 -3.68
CA VAL A 54 -9.95 16.15 -2.64
C VAL A 54 -9.97 17.65 -3.00
N PRO A 55 -8.90 18.26 -3.52
CA PRO A 55 -8.96 19.64 -4.03
C PRO A 55 -10.04 19.83 -5.10
N ASN A 56 -10.20 18.90 -6.02
CA ASN A 56 -11.23 18.96 -7.06
C ASN A 56 -12.63 18.88 -6.46
N LEU A 57 -12.85 18.03 -5.46
CA LEU A 57 -14.10 17.96 -4.71
C LEU A 57 -14.41 19.28 -4.02
N VAL A 58 -13.41 19.86 -3.35
CA VAL A 58 -13.52 21.17 -2.68
C VAL A 58 -13.92 22.27 -3.65
N GLU A 59 -13.28 22.37 -4.82
CA GLU A 59 -13.62 23.40 -5.82
C GLU A 59 -15.00 23.16 -6.44
N THR A 60 -15.41 21.91 -6.62
CA THR A 60 -16.77 21.57 -7.09
C THR A 60 -17.83 22.03 -6.10
N VAL A 61 -17.62 21.78 -4.80
CA VAL A 61 -18.54 22.23 -3.73
C VAL A 61 -18.56 23.76 -3.65
N LYS A 62 -17.41 24.44 -3.68
CA LYS A 62 -17.33 25.91 -3.67
C LYS A 62 -18.05 26.53 -4.86
N GLY A 63 -17.91 25.95 -6.05
CA GLY A 63 -18.57 26.45 -7.25
C GLY A 63 -20.10 26.41 -7.15
N ALA A 64 -20.64 25.43 -6.43
CA ALA A 64 -22.08 25.31 -6.19
C ALA A 64 -22.58 26.20 -5.04
N ALA A 65 -21.74 26.39 -3.98
CA ALA A 65 -22.11 27.09 -2.74
C ALA A 65 -21.80 28.59 -2.76
N LYS A 66 -22.03 29.27 -3.88
CA LYS A 66 -21.53 30.61 -4.20
C LYS A 66 -21.69 31.69 -3.09
N ASN A 67 -22.60 31.54 -2.13
CA ASN A 67 -22.90 32.56 -1.11
C ASN A 67 -23.10 31.98 0.31
N GLU A 68 -22.77 30.71 0.54
CA GLU A 68 -23.02 30.08 1.83
C GLU A 68 -21.73 30.00 2.66
N GLN A 69 -21.51 30.98 3.55
CA GLN A 69 -20.26 31.10 4.33
C GLN A 69 -19.96 29.89 5.20
N GLU A 70 -20.96 29.20 5.73
CA GLU A 70 -20.79 28.02 6.55
C GLU A 70 -20.19 26.83 5.72
N ILE A 71 -20.71 26.66 4.51
CA ILE A 71 -20.22 25.62 3.58
C ILE A 71 -18.77 25.89 3.18
N LEU A 72 -18.47 27.14 2.82
CA LEU A 72 -17.11 27.57 2.47
C LEU A 72 -16.10 27.30 3.60
N THR A 73 -16.53 27.49 4.85
CA THR A 73 -15.70 27.21 6.02
C THR A 73 -15.41 25.71 6.16
N LYS A 74 -16.43 24.83 6.10
CA LYS A 74 -16.27 23.37 6.21
C LYS A 74 -15.39 22.82 5.09
N VAL A 75 -15.58 23.29 3.87
CA VAL A 75 -14.81 22.84 2.71
C VAL A 75 -13.35 23.31 2.77
N THR A 76 -13.11 24.50 3.32
CA THR A 76 -11.76 25.00 3.58
C THR A 76 -11.05 24.15 4.65
N GLN A 77 -11.76 23.70 5.68
CA GLN A 77 -11.24 22.77 6.70
C GLN A 77 -10.89 21.42 6.09
N ALA A 78 -11.74 20.86 5.20
CA ALA A 78 -11.46 19.63 4.49
C ALA A 78 -10.14 19.71 3.70
N ARG A 79 -9.92 20.84 2.99
CA ARG A 79 -8.67 21.09 2.27
C ARG A 79 -7.47 21.23 3.20
N ALA A 80 -7.63 21.96 4.31
CA ALA A 80 -6.56 22.14 5.29
C ALA A 80 -6.10 20.81 5.92
N GLY A 81 -7.03 19.86 6.11
CA GLY A 81 -6.74 18.55 6.68
C GLY A 81 -5.86 17.63 5.83
N ILE A 82 -5.64 17.96 4.55
CA ILE A 82 -4.82 17.19 3.61
C ILE A 82 -3.62 17.97 3.07
N VAL A 83 -3.34 19.16 3.57
CA VAL A 83 -2.13 19.90 3.18
C VAL A 83 -0.89 19.11 3.55
N GLY A 84 0.00 18.87 2.58
CA GLY A 84 1.22 18.07 2.78
C GLY A 84 1.01 16.54 2.78
N ILE A 85 -0.22 16.06 2.61
CA ILE A 85 -0.52 14.63 2.71
C ILE A 85 0.24 13.78 1.68
N ASN A 86 0.52 14.30 0.49
CA ASN A 86 1.29 13.59 -0.53
C ASN A 86 2.73 13.35 -0.10
N GLU A 87 3.33 14.29 0.65
CA GLU A 87 4.65 14.12 1.24
C GLU A 87 4.59 13.08 2.38
N GLU A 88 3.58 13.15 3.26
CA GLU A 88 3.36 12.15 4.31
C GLU A 88 3.20 10.74 3.72
N ILE A 89 2.44 10.58 2.60
CA ILE A 89 2.25 9.30 1.91
C ILE A 89 3.59 8.80 1.34
N THR A 90 4.37 9.66 0.69
CA THR A 90 5.67 9.29 0.13
C THR A 90 6.64 8.83 1.21
N ASN A 91 6.60 9.47 2.38
CA ASN A 91 7.48 9.18 3.51
C ASN A 91 6.96 8.03 4.41
N ALA A 92 5.77 7.51 4.17
CA ALA A 92 5.21 6.39 4.92
C ALA A 92 6.06 5.12 4.74
N LYS A 93 6.41 4.46 5.86
CA LYS A 93 7.34 3.32 5.88
C LYS A 93 6.65 1.98 6.12
N ASN A 94 5.40 1.99 6.56
CA ASN A 94 4.65 0.79 6.91
C ASN A 94 3.15 0.94 6.60
N PRO A 95 2.41 -0.19 6.52
CA PRO A 95 0.97 -0.18 6.24
C PRO A 95 0.14 0.65 7.21
N GLU A 96 0.46 0.65 8.50
CA GLU A 96 -0.29 1.38 9.52
C GLU A 96 -0.27 2.90 9.27
N GLN A 97 0.89 3.44 8.89
CA GLN A 97 1.00 4.87 8.53
C GLN A 97 0.11 5.22 7.33
N LEU A 98 0.11 4.40 6.27
CA LEU A 98 -0.78 4.63 5.12
C LEU A 98 -2.25 4.50 5.47
N GLU A 99 -2.64 3.60 6.38
CA GLU A 99 -4.02 3.49 6.86
C GLU A 99 -4.48 4.74 7.62
N VAL A 100 -3.61 5.32 8.45
CA VAL A 100 -3.89 6.60 9.13
C VAL A 100 -4.08 7.72 8.11
N LEU A 101 -3.23 7.81 7.08
CA LEU A 101 -3.35 8.81 6.02
C LEU A 101 -4.62 8.59 5.17
N GLY A 102 -4.96 7.34 4.88
CA GLY A 102 -6.22 6.99 4.22
C GLY A 102 -7.45 7.46 5.01
N LYS A 103 -7.44 7.32 6.34
CA LYS A 103 -8.51 7.85 7.20
C LYS A 103 -8.58 9.37 7.15
N LYS A 104 -7.45 10.09 7.13
CA LYS A 104 -7.42 11.56 6.97
C LYS A 104 -8.07 11.97 5.64
N ILE A 105 -7.71 11.29 4.53
CA ILE A 105 -8.29 11.55 3.20
C ILE A 105 -9.81 11.31 3.22
N ASN A 106 -10.25 10.18 3.76
CA ASN A 106 -11.68 9.85 3.85
C ASN A 106 -12.45 10.85 4.70
N THR A 107 -11.87 11.32 5.82
CA THR A 107 -12.46 12.36 6.64
C THR A 107 -12.65 13.68 5.85
N ALA A 108 -11.65 14.10 5.07
CA ALA A 108 -11.74 15.28 4.24
C ALA A 108 -12.82 15.15 3.14
N ILE A 109 -12.90 13.96 2.51
CA ILE A 109 -13.94 13.66 1.52
C ILE A 109 -15.33 13.73 2.16
N ASN A 110 -15.53 13.11 3.33
CA ASN A 110 -16.82 13.10 4.02
C ASN A 110 -17.23 14.50 4.46
N LEU A 111 -16.31 15.30 4.99
CA LEU A 111 -16.60 16.70 5.34
C LEU A 111 -17.09 17.52 4.14
N ALA A 112 -16.49 17.30 2.96
CA ALA A 112 -16.94 17.97 1.75
C ALA A 112 -18.31 17.47 1.27
N TYR A 113 -18.61 16.16 1.42
CA TYR A 113 -19.92 15.59 1.11
C TYR A 113 -21.04 16.07 2.05
N GLU A 114 -20.74 16.19 3.34
CA GLU A 114 -21.70 16.62 4.37
C GLU A 114 -21.98 18.11 4.29
N ALA A 115 -21.00 18.90 3.82
CA ALA A 115 -21.14 20.35 3.71
C ALA A 115 -22.25 20.76 2.75
N TYR A 116 -22.50 19.99 1.66
CA TYR A 116 -23.48 20.38 0.64
C TYR A 116 -24.23 19.17 0.05
N PRO A 117 -25.24 18.64 0.75
CA PRO A 117 -25.95 17.42 0.30
C PRO A 117 -26.72 17.61 -1.02
N GLN A 118 -27.11 18.83 -1.38
CA GLN A 118 -27.85 19.15 -2.60
C GLN A 118 -27.01 19.01 -3.87
N ILE A 119 -25.67 19.07 -3.78
CA ILE A 119 -24.78 18.94 -4.94
C ILE A 119 -24.76 17.52 -5.52
N ARG A 120 -25.21 16.53 -4.76
CA ARG A 120 -25.17 15.10 -5.13
C ARG A 120 -25.90 14.80 -6.45
N SER A 121 -26.84 15.62 -6.85
CA SER A 121 -27.59 15.49 -8.10
C SER A 121 -26.91 16.11 -9.33
N THR A 122 -25.79 16.83 -9.15
CA THR A 122 -25.10 17.48 -10.26
C THR A 122 -24.20 16.49 -11.01
N GLU A 123 -24.13 16.60 -12.32
CA GLU A 123 -23.33 15.72 -13.19
C GLU A 123 -21.83 15.73 -12.82
N ASN A 124 -21.28 16.92 -12.55
CA ASN A 124 -19.88 17.07 -12.15
C ASN A 124 -19.56 16.33 -10.84
N PHE A 125 -20.50 16.33 -9.90
CA PHE A 125 -20.33 15.64 -8.63
C PHE A 125 -20.43 14.12 -8.79
N GLN A 126 -21.37 13.65 -9.60
CA GLN A 126 -21.50 12.22 -9.91
C GLN A 126 -20.24 11.68 -10.60
N GLY A 127 -19.68 12.42 -11.57
CA GLY A 127 -18.42 12.08 -12.21
C GLY A 127 -17.25 11.97 -11.22
N LEU A 128 -17.19 12.86 -10.24
CA LEU A 128 -16.17 12.83 -9.19
C LEU A 128 -16.37 11.67 -8.21
N GLN A 129 -17.62 11.35 -7.86
CA GLN A 129 -17.95 10.19 -7.03
C GLN A 129 -17.48 8.88 -7.67
N VAL A 130 -17.73 8.70 -8.97
CA VAL A 130 -17.24 7.52 -9.71
C VAL A 130 -15.70 7.43 -9.66
N GLN A 131 -15.01 8.57 -9.79
CA GLN A 131 -13.54 8.59 -9.67
C GLN A 131 -13.07 8.22 -8.26
N LEU A 132 -13.73 8.71 -7.21
CA LEU A 132 -13.41 8.39 -5.81
C LEU A 132 -13.64 6.90 -5.51
N GLU A 133 -14.75 6.33 -5.97
CA GLU A 133 -15.03 4.90 -5.87
C GLU A 133 -13.99 4.07 -6.64
N GLY A 134 -13.62 4.50 -7.85
CA GLY A 134 -12.57 3.89 -8.64
C GLY A 134 -11.20 3.90 -7.96
N THR A 135 -10.84 4.99 -7.27
CA THR A 135 -9.58 5.06 -6.51
C THR A 135 -9.60 4.18 -5.26
N GLU A 136 -10.75 4.05 -4.57
CA GLU A 136 -10.89 3.13 -3.43
C GLU A 136 -10.68 1.67 -3.86
N ASN A 137 -11.36 1.26 -4.94
CA ASN A 137 -11.19 -0.07 -5.50
C ASN A 137 -9.73 -0.34 -5.92
N ARG A 138 -9.06 0.68 -6.45
CA ARG A 138 -7.64 0.58 -6.79
C ARG A 138 -6.76 0.41 -5.55
N ILE A 139 -6.99 1.21 -4.49
CA ILE A 139 -6.26 1.07 -3.22
C ILE A 139 -6.40 -0.36 -2.68
N ASN A 140 -7.62 -0.89 -2.63
CA ASN A 140 -7.86 -2.24 -2.14
C ASN A 140 -7.10 -3.29 -2.98
N ARG A 141 -7.16 -3.18 -4.30
CA ARG A 141 -6.41 -4.08 -5.19
C ARG A 141 -4.90 -3.99 -5.00
N GLU A 142 -4.32 -2.78 -4.91
CA GLU A 142 -2.87 -2.64 -4.73
C GLU A 142 -2.43 -3.13 -3.33
N ARG A 143 -3.27 -2.99 -2.30
CA ARG A 143 -3.04 -3.58 -0.96
C ARG A 143 -3.00 -5.11 -1.02
N ASP A 144 -3.91 -5.74 -1.76
CA ASP A 144 -3.94 -7.19 -1.93
C ASP A 144 -2.67 -7.68 -2.64
N LEU A 145 -2.28 -7.03 -3.73
CA LEU A 145 -1.04 -7.35 -4.46
C LEU A 145 0.22 -7.15 -3.60
N TYR A 146 0.24 -6.11 -2.78
CA TYR A 146 1.31 -5.90 -1.81
C TYR A 146 1.35 -7.02 -0.77
N ASN A 147 0.21 -7.40 -0.18
CA ASN A 147 0.13 -8.48 0.79
C ASN A 147 0.57 -9.83 0.21
N GLU A 148 0.24 -10.11 -1.05
CA GLU A 148 0.70 -11.29 -1.76
C GLU A 148 2.23 -11.30 -1.90
N SER A 149 2.81 -10.19 -2.35
CA SER A 149 4.27 -10.05 -2.48
C SER A 149 4.99 -10.16 -1.13
N VAL A 150 4.42 -9.59 -0.05
CA VAL A 150 4.93 -9.73 1.32
C VAL A 150 4.90 -11.19 1.77
N LYS A 151 3.81 -11.91 1.50
CA LYS A 151 3.70 -13.34 1.82
C LYS A 151 4.76 -14.16 1.11
N GLU A 152 4.96 -13.96 -0.19
CA GLU A 152 5.98 -14.68 -0.97
C GLU A 152 7.38 -14.39 -0.44
N TYR A 153 7.72 -13.13 -0.24
CA TYR A 153 8.99 -12.71 0.33
C TYR A 153 9.24 -13.32 1.71
N ASN A 154 8.29 -13.15 2.64
CA ASN A 154 8.41 -13.68 4.00
C ASN A 154 8.54 -15.21 4.02
N THR A 155 7.80 -15.91 3.14
CA THR A 155 7.91 -17.37 3.00
C THR A 155 9.30 -17.78 2.56
N HIS A 156 9.89 -17.06 1.60
CA HIS A 156 11.23 -17.32 1.12
C HIS A 156 12.29 -17.11 2.21
N VAL A 157 12.30 -15.93 2.86
CA VAL A 157 13.35 -15.59 3.85
C VAL A 157 13.23 -16.36 5.16
N ARG A 158 12.04 -16.88 5.49
CA ARG A 158 11.79 -17.75 6.64
C ARG A 158 11.97 -19.24 6.34
N GLY A 159 12.21 -19.59 5.08
CA GLY A 159 12.49 -20.98 4.69
C GLY A 159 13.72 -21.53 5.41
N PHE A 160 13.77 -22.87 5.60
CA PHE A 160 14.81 -23.52 6.43
C PHE A 160 16.24 -23.10 6.04
N PHE A 161 16.59 -23.20 4.76
CA PHE A 161 17.93 -22.79 4.31
C PHE A 161 18.12 -21.26 4.34
N ALA A 162 17.10 -20.50 3.98
CA ALA A 162 17.16 -19.05 3.99
C ALA A 162 17.42 -18.50 5.40
N SER A 163 16.74 -19.03 6.41
CA SER A 163 16.91 -18.62 7.80
C SER A 163 18.30 -18.94 8.38
N MET A 164 19.01 -19.90 7.81
CA MET A 164 20.38 -20.26 8.22
C MET A 164 21.46 -19.39 7.55
N PHE A 165 21.24 -18.99 6.29
CA PHE A 165 22.27 -18.38 5.45
C PHE A 165 22.02 -16.91 5.11
N LEU A 166 20.78 -16.42 5.18
CA LEU A 166 20.47 -15.01 4.93
C LEU A 166 20.62 -14.18 6.19
N ASN A 167 21.21 -13.00 6.04
CA ASN A 167 21.29 -12.02 7.11
C ASN A 167 19.91 -11.37 7.34
N THR A 168 19.36 -11.53 8.54
CA THR A 168 18.05 -10.98 8.95
C THR A 168 17.99 -9.46 8.98
N GLU A 169 19.12 -8.76 9.13
CA GLU A 169 19.16 -7.30 9.05
C GLU A 169 19.01 -6.82 7.61
N LYS A 170 19.58 -7.56 6.63
CA LYS A 170 19.44 -7.24 5.21
C LYS A 170 18.08 -7.65 4.65
N PHE A 171 17.52 -8.73 5.16
CA PHE A 171 16.25 -9.30 4.73
C PHE A 171 15.26 -9.38 5.90
N PRO A 172 14.83 -8.22 6.46
CA PRO A 172 13.87 -8.21 7.55
C PRO A 172 12.49 -8.69 7.08
N ILE A 173 11.74 -9.30 7.99
CA ILE A 173 10.34 -9.65 7.75
C ILE A 173 9.55 -8.38 7.47
N LYS A 174 8.70 -8.41 6.45
CA LYS A 174 7.82 -7.30 6.05
C LYS A 174 6.42 -7.51 6.62
N GLU A 175 5.77 -6.39 6.99
CA GLU A 175 4.39 -6.39 7.46
C GLU A 175 3.42 -6.14 6.30
N GLY A 176 2.28 -6.85 6.31
CA GLY A 176 1.19 -6.63 5.38
C GLY A 176 0.09 -5.73 5.96
N PHE A 177 -0.78 -5.24 5.10
CA PHE A 177 -2.02 -4.60 5.53
C PHE A 177 -2.91 -5.62 6.25
N LYS A 178 -3.49 -5.22 7.38
CA LYS A 178 -4.43 -6.03 8.13
C LYS A 178 -5.86 -5.80 7.60
N ALA A 179 -6.72 -6.79 7.77
CA ALA A 179 -8.16 -6.57 7.57
C ALA A 179 -8.66 -5.48 8.53
N ALA A 180 -9.62 -4.67 8.09
CA ALA A 180 -10.23 -3.68 8.96
C ALA A 180 -10.83 -4.39 10.20
N ALA A 181 -10.66 -3.81 11.38
CA ALA A 181 -11.25 -4.36 12.60
C ALA A 181 -12.76 -4.47 12.42
N GLY A 182 -13.32 -5.67 12.58
CA GLY A 182 -14.75 -5.96 12.38
C GLY A 182 -15.11 -6.54 11.01
N ALA A 183 -14.14 -6.67 10.07
CA ALA A 183 -14.38 -7.31 8.77
C ALA A 183 -14.79 -8.81 8.88
N GLU A 184 -14.55 -9.41 10.03
CA GLU A 184 -14.95 -10.79 10.39
C GLU A 184 -16.45 -10.90 10.69
N ASN A 185 -17.11 -9.79 10.97
CA ASN A 185 -18.56 -9.79 11.25
C ASN A 185 -19.31 -9.39 9.99
N SER A 186 -20.04 -10.35 9.39
CA SER A 186 -21.01 -10.03 8.33
C SER A 186 -21.96 -8.95 8.82
N PRO A 187 -22.23 -7.89 8.03
CA PRO A 187 -23.24 -6.92 8.38
C PRO A 187 -24.59 -7.60 8.56
N ASN A 188 -25.17 -7.49 9.76
CA ASN A 188 -26.53 -7.98 10.03
C ASN A 188 -27.50 -7.09 9.24
N VAL A 189 -27.94 -7.56 8.09
CA VAL A 189 -29.03 -6.95 7.33
C VAL A 189 -30.33 -7.30 8.04
N LYS A 190 -30.88 -6.37 8.80
CA LYS A 190 -32.28 -6.46 9.28
C LYS A 190 -33.16 -5.84 8.21
N PHE A 191 -34.03 -6.67 7.63
CA PHE A 191 -35.12 -6.24 6.77
C PHE A 191 -36.30 -5.76 7.62
#